data_15d612545cf6e7691646a57c121b28ad
#
_entry.id   15d612545cf6e7691646a57c121b28ad
#
_cell.length_a   1.000
_cell.length_b   1.000
_cell.length_c   1.000
_cell.angle_alpha   90.00
_cell.angle_beta   90.00
_cell.angle_gamma   90.00
#
_symmetry.space_group_name_H-M   'P 1'
#
loop_
_entity.id
_entity.type
_entity.pdbx_description
1 polymer ?
#
loop_
_entity_poly.entity_id
_entity_poly.type
_entity_poly.pdbx_seq_one_letter_code
_entity_poly.pdbx_strand_id
1 'polypeptide(L)'
;MHATKNKMLQAGLAMLLERGYHNVGVQDLLNATGTTKSSFYHHFKSKEDFTLQVIDAYMDEVHEGLHTFLGDDDVAPVQRVRNFFEGTRDKYESEGYLGCMLGALGQELSGVNETFRGRIDECLMVIGNGIAGALKEAQRRGDLDDNADPDALAMLVVNAWEGAALRSRLRRG
;
A
#
# COMPACT_ATOMS: atom_id res chain seq x y z
N MET A 1 -11.49 -23.17 -4.66
CA MET A 1 -12.25 -22.07 -4.01
C MET A 1 -11.36 -20.85 -3.72
N HIS A 2 -10.16 -21.00 -3.14
CA HIS A 2 -9.24 -19.89 -2.94
C HIS A 2 -8.71 -19.25 -4.24
N ALA A 3 -8.45 -20.05 -5.30
CA ALA A 3 -7.92 -19.54 -6.57
C ALA A 3 -8.81 -18.49 -7.25
N THR A 4 -10.14 -18.68 -7.25
CA THR A 4 -11.09 -17.73 -7.84
C THR A 4 -11.15 -16.42 -7.07
N LYS A 5 -11.16 -16.49 -5.72
CA LYS A 5 -11.11 -15.29 -4.88
C LYS A 5 -9.83 -14.50 -5.12
N ASN A 6 -8.68 -15.17 -5.11
CA ASN A 6 -7.38 -14.54 -5.34
C ASN A 6 -7.30 -13.89 -6.74
N LYS A 7 -7.82 -14.57 -7.78
CA LYS A 7 -7.92 -13.99 -9.12
C LYS A 7 -8.72 -12.69 -9.14
N MET A 8 -9.85 -12.64 -8.41
CA MET A 8 -10.65 -11.42 -8.30
C MET A 8 -9.90 -10.31 -7.54
N LEU A 9 -9.21 -10.64 -6.44
CA LEU A 9 -8.46 -9.67 -5.66
C LEU A 9 -7.29 -9.06 -6.47
N GLN A 10 -6.54 -9.88 -7.19
CA GLN A 10 -5.44 -9.40 -8.05
C GLN A 10 -5.95 -8.54 -9.20
N ALA A 11 -7.02 -8.94 -9.88
CA ALA A 11 -7.64 -8.10 -10.90
C ALA A 11 -8.19 -6.79 -10.31
N GLY A 12 -8.79 -6.86 -9.13
CA GLY A 12 -9.29 -5.69 -8.40
C GLY A 12 -8.19 -4.72 -8.02
N LEU A 13 -7.06 -5.22 -7.53
CA LEU A 13 -5.89 -4.40 -7.21
C LEU A 13 -5.43 -3.59 -8.43
N ALA A 14 -5.21 -4.25 -9.56
CA ALA A 14 -4.79 -3.59 -10.79
C ALA A 14 -5.82 -2.55 -11.27
N MET A 15 -7.11 -2.91 -11.27
CA MET A 15 -8.19 -2.03 -11.75
C MET A 15 -8.39 -0.82 -10.83
N LEU A 16 -8.38 -1.00 -9.50
CA LEU A 16 -8.53 0.09 -8.53
C LEU A 16 -7.34 1.02 -8.57
N LEU A 17 -6.13 0.50 -8.73
CA LEU A 17 -4.92 1.30 -8.85
C LEU A 17 -4.92 2.12 -10.14
N GLU A 18 -5.37 1.55 -11.26
CA GLU A 18 -5.43 2.24 -12.56
C GLU A 18 -6.54 3.30 -12.63
N ARG A 19 -7.77 2.94 -12.18
CA ARG A 19 -9.01 3.68 -12.48
C ARG A 19 -9.66 4.32 -11.27
N GLY A 20 -9.26 3.94 -10.04
CA GLY A 20 -9.92 4.33 -8.80
C GLY A 20 -11.22 3.58 -8.52
N TYR A 21 -11.74 3.78 -7.31
CA TYR A 21 -12.91 3.05 -6.81
C TYR A 21 -14.20 3.35 -7.60
N HIS A 22 -14.47 4.64 -7.88
CA HIS A 22 -15.74 5.01 -8.51
C HIS A 22 -15.88 4.51 -9.95
N ASN A 23 -14.76 4.38 -10.67
CA ASN A 23 -14.74 3.95 -12.07
C ASN A 23 -14.63 2.44 -12.28
N VAL A 24 -14.58 1.65 -11.20
CA VAL A 24 -14.55 0.17 -11.27
C VAL A 24 -15.86 -0.39 -10.75
N GLY A 25 -16.67 -0.95 -11.64
CA GLY A 25 -17.90 -1.65 -11.29
C GLY A 25 -17.67 -3.14 -11.04
N VAL A 26 -18.59 -3.80 -10.32
CA VAL A 26 -18.55 -5.26 -10.16
C VAL A 26 -18.59 -5.95 -11.53
N GLN A 27 -19.38 -5.43 -12.49
CA GLN A 27 -19.45 -6.03 -13.83
C GLN A 27 -18.11 -5.98 -14.57
N ASP A 28 -17.33 -4.90 -14.40
CA ASP A 28 -16.00 -4.79 -15.03
C ASP A 28 -15.06 -5.87 -14.49
N LEU A 29 -15.11 -6.11 -13.17
CA LEU A 29 -14.34 -7.17 -12.53
C LEU A 29 -14.75 -8.56 -13.02
N LEU A 30 -16.06 -8.83 -13.15
CA LEU A 30 -16.56 -10.09 -13.67
C LEU A 30 -16.08 -10.35 -15.10
N ASN A 31 -16.12 -9.33 -15.95
CA ASN A 31 -15.65 -9.38 -17.33
C ASN A 31 -14.13 -9.65 -17.38
N ALA A 32 -13.34 -8.91 -16.59
CA ALA A 32 -11.89 -9.06 -16.54
C ALA A 32 -11.44 -10.43 -16.01
N THR A 33 -12.20 -11.02 -15.10
CA THR A 33 -11.85 -12.30 -14.48
C THR A 33 -12.52 -13.51 -15.11
N GLY A 34 -13.50 -13.32 -15.99
CA GLY A 34 -14.32 -14.40 -16.55
C GLY A 34 -15.14 -15.12 -15.49
N THR A 35 -15.52 -14.43 -14.41
CA THR A 35 -16.29 -14.99 -13.30
C THR A 35 -17.75 -14.56 -13.35
N THR A 36 -18.61 -15.20 -12.55
CA THR A 36 -20.05 -14.91 -12.53
C THR A 36 -20.40 -14.02 -11.33
N LYS A 37 -21.53 -13.30 -11.44
CA LYS A 37 -22.10 -12.50 -10.35
C LYS A 37 -22.36 -13.33 -9.09
N SER A 38 -22.82 -14.57 -9.25
CA SER A 38 -23.02 -15.53 -8.15
C SER A 38 -21.70 -15.85 -7.44
N SER A 39 -20.61 -16.06 -8.22
CA SER A 39 -19.27 -16.31 -7.66
C SER A 39 -18.75 -15.11 -6.89
N PHE A 40 -18.98 -13.89 -7.38
CA PHE A 40 -18.59 -12.68 -6.67
C PHE A 40 -19.30 -12.58 -5.31
N TYR A 41 -20.62 -12.66 -5.28
CA TYR A 41 -21.39 -12.56 -4.03
C TYR A 41 -21.25 -13.77 -3.09
N HIS A 42 -20.71 -14.87 -3.58
CA HIS A 42 -20.25 -15.97 -2.71
C HIS A 42 -19.01 -15.59 -1.88
N HIS A 43 -18.13 -14.75 -2.42
CA HIS A 43 -16.87 -14.35 -1.77
C HIS A 43 -16.93 -12.98 -1.07
N PHE A 44 -17.74 -12.06 -1.58
CA PHE A 44 -17.78 -10.67 -1.14
C PHE A 44 -19.23 -10.20 -0.94
N LYS A 45 -19.50 -9.58 0.19
CA LYS A 45 -20.86 -9.09 0.53
C LYS A 45 -21.29 -7.90 -0.34
N SER A 46 -20.33 -7.07 -0.76
CA SER A 46 -20.54 -5.85 -1.52
C SER A 46 -19.25 -5.45 -2.25
N LYS A 47 -19.33 -4.42 -3.11
CA LYS A 47 -18.14 -3.78 -3.70
C LYS A 47 -17.24 -3.17 -2.63
N GLU A 48 -17.82 -2.62 -1.56
CA GLU A 48 -17.08 -2.08 -0.41
C GLU A 48 -16.28 -3.18 0.29
N ASP A 49 -16.93 -4.28 0.67
CA ASP A 49 -16.27 -5.45 1.27
C ASP A 49 -15.17 -6.02 0.36
N PHE A 50 -15.44 -6.12 -0.94
CA PHE A 50 -14.43 -6.50 -1.93
C PHE A 50 -13.22 -5.56 -1.91
N THR A 51 -13.45 -4.25 -1.91
CA THR A 51 -12.37 -3.26 -1.95
C THR A 51 -11.54 -3.27 -0.65
N LEU A 52 -12.17 -3.46 0.51
CA LEU A 52 -11.45 -3.65 1.78
C LEU A 52 -10.54 -4.88 1.72
N GLN A 53 -11.03 -6.00 1.16
CA GLN A 53 -10.21 -7.19 0.99
C GLN A 53 -9.10 -7.02 -0.07
N VAL A 54 -9.28 -6.15 -1.06
CA VAL A 54 -8.18 -5.76 -1.98
C VAL A 54 -7.13 -4.94 -1.24
N ILE A 55 -7.53 -4.02 -0.36
CA ILE A 55 -6.60 -3.28 0.51
C ILE A 55 -5.83 -4.24 1.41
N ASP A 56 -6.49 -5.24 2.00
CA ASP A 56 -5.83 -6.25 2.82
C ASP A 56 -4.78 -7.05 2.01
N ALA A 57 -5.14 -7.49 0.80
CA ALA A 57 -4.21 -8.20 -0.09
C ALA A 57 -3.02 -7.33 -0.52
N TYR A 58 -3.22 -6.03 -0.73
CA TYR A 58 -2.13 -5.08 -0.97
C TYR A 58 -1.23 -4.94 0.26
N MET A 59 -1.82 -4.91 1.46
CA MET A 59 -1.06 -4.84 2.70
C MET A 59 -0.25 -6.10 2.98
N ASP A 60 -0.68 -7.27 2.52
CA ASP A 60 0.13 -8.50 2.61
C ASP A 60 1.45 -8.32 1.85
N GLU A 61 1.42 -7.73 0.64
CA GLU A 61 2.62 -7.41 -0.14
C GLU A 61 3.49 -6.33 0.54
N VAL A 62 2.86 -5.31 1.14
CA VAL A 62 3.56 -4.27 1.90
C VAL A 62 4.26 -4.87 3.13
N HIS A 63 3.59 -5.75 3.87
CA HIS A 63 4.18 -6.44 5.02
C HIS A 63 5.38 -7.30 4.62
N GLU A 64 5.29 -8.02 3.50
CA GLU A 64 6.42 -8.78 2.96
C GLU A 64 7.60 -7.87 2.64
N GLY A 65 7.35 -6.72 2.01
CA GLY A 65 8.37 -5.70 1.74
C GLY A 65 9.00 -5.13 3.01
N LEU A 66 8.17 -4.76 4.01
CA LEU A 66 8.66 -4.29 5.31
C LEU A 66 9.53 -5.35 5.99
N HIS A 67 9.09 -6.61 6.01
CA HIS A 67 9.86 -7.69 6.59
C HIS A 67 11.18 -7.93 5.85
N THR A 68 11.15 -7.96 4.53
CA THR A 68 12.32 -8.22 3.70
C THR A 68 13.39 -7.13 3.84
N PHE A 69 12.99 -5.86 3.78
CA PHE A 69 13.95 -4.76 3.77
C PHE A 69 14.29 -4.26 5.18
N LEU A 70 13.31 -4.15 6.08
CA LEU A 70 13.56 -3.62 7.42
C LEU A 70 14.02 -4.68 8.43
N GLY A 71 13.80 -5.97 8.14
CA GLY A 71 14.21 -7.09 8.99
C GLY A 71 15.62 -7.64 8.72
N ASP A 72 16.38 -7.06 7.80
CA ASP A 72 17.74 -7.51 7.47
C ASP A 72 18.77 -6.95 8.46
N ASP A 73 19.12 -7.73 9.48
CA ASP A 73 20.03 -7.32 10.56
C ASP A 73 21.48 -7.12 10.10
N ASP A 74 21.88 -7.62 8.93
CA ASP A 74 23.20 -7.44 8.35
C ASP A 74 23.38 -6.06 7.69
N VAL A 75 22.27 -5.32 7.46
CA VAL A 75 22.25 -3.99 6.86
C VAL A 75 22.01 -2.91 7.91
N ALA A 76 22.72 -1.78 7.82
CA ALA A 76 22.53 -0.65 8.73
C ALA A 76 21.07 -0.13 8.66
N PRO A 77 20.43 0.23 9.81
CA PRO A 77 19.00 0.53 9.86
C PRO A 77 18.55 1.64 8.89
N VAL A 78 19.33 2.72 8.75
CA VAL A 78 19.03 3.80 7.80
C VAL A 78 19.09 3.30 6.35
N GLN A 79 20.01 2.39 6.04
CA GLN A 79 20.13 1.78 4.71
C GLN A 79 18.96 0.83 4.44
N ARG A 80 18.43 0.11 5.44
CA ARG A 80 17.20 -0.70 5.32
C ARG A 80 16.01 0.16 4.89
N VAL A 81 15.82 1.32 5.52
CA VAL A 81 14.77 2.29 5.15
C VAL A 81 14.94 2.74 3.70
N ARG A 82 16.18 3.05 3.29
CA ARG A 82 16.47 3.41 1.89
C ARG A 82 16.12 2.28 0.94
N ASN A 83 16.57 1.07 1.23
CA ASN A 83 16.32 -0.11 0.41
C ASN A 83 14.81 -0.40 0.24
N PHE A 84 14.03 -0.20 1.31
CA PHE A 84 12.58 -0.33 1.25
C PHE A 84 11.95 0.64 0.24
N PHE A 85 12.34 1.91 0.25
CA PHE A 85 11.81 2.89 -0.70
C PHE A 85 12.35 2.69 -2.12
N GLU A 86 13.59 2.27 -2.27
CA GLU A 86 14.15 1.93 -3.59
C GLU A 86 13.42 0.73 -4.20
N GLY A 87 13.18 -0.33 -3.44
CA GLY A 87 12.40 -1.49 -3.87
C GLY A 87 10.95 -1.12 -4.20
N THR A 88 10.33 -0.24 -3.41
CA THR A 88 8.97 0.25 -3.70
C THR A 88 8.93 1.11 -4.97
N ARG A 89 9.94 1.95 -5.21
CA ARG A 89 10.09 2.72 -6.45
C ARG A 89 10.18 1.79 -7.66
N ASP A 90 11.04 0.78 -7.58
CA ASP A 90 11.25 -0.17 -8.69
C ASP A 90 9.97 -0.96 -9.00
N LYS A 91 9.19 -1.29 -7.97
CA LYS A 91 7.85 -1.87 -8.13
C LYS A 91 6.92 -0.90 -8.88
N TYR A 92 6.82 0.36 -8.44
CA TYR A 92 5.96 1.35 -9.11
C TYR A 92 6.37 1.57 -10.57
N GLU A 93 7.66 1.57 -10.86
CA GLU A 93 8.17 1.65 -12.23
C GLU A 93 7.73 0.45 -13.06
N SER A 94 7.87 -0.77 -12.55
CA SER A 94 7.45 -2.00 -13.23
C SER A 94 5.94 -2.07 -13.48
N GLU A 95 5.14 -1.40 -12.64
CA GLU A 95 3.69 -1.30 -12.73
C GLU A 95 3.21 -0.09 -13.57
N GLY A 96 4.11 0.62 -14.25
CA GLY A 96 3.79 1.77 -15.10
C GLY A 96 3.52 3.07 -14.34
N TYR A 97 4.17 3.25 -13.20
CA TYR A 97 4.10 4.44 -12.34
C TYR A 97 2.69 4.73 -11.80
N LEU A 98 1.95 3.70 -11.42
CA LEU A 98 0.59 3.87 -10.87
C LEU A 98 0.59 4.45 -9.44
N GLY A 99 1.74 4.39 -8.74
CA GLY A 99 1.92 4.97 -7.42
C GLY A 99 1.30 4.14 -6.29
N CYS A 100 1.08 4.77 -5.14
CA CYS A 100 0.52 4.11 -3.96
C CYS A 100 -1.00 3.99 -4.03
N MET A 101 -1.52 2.78 -3.84
CA MET A 101 -2.96 2.53 -3.81
C MET A 101 -3.62 3.19 -2.59
N LEU A 102 -2.95 3.18 -1.42
CA LEU A 102 -3.49 3.78 -0.19
C LEU A 102 -3.68 5.29 -0.36
N GLY A 103 -2.66 5.97 -0.93
CA GLY A 103 -2.75 7.40 -1.22
C GLY A 103 -3.84 7.72 -2.25
N ALA A 104 -3.96 6.92 -3.31
CA ALA A 104 -4.99 7.11 -4.34
C ALA A 104 -6.41 6.91 -3.78
N LEU A 105 -6.67 5.80 -3.10
CA LEU A 105 -7.97 5.51 -2.49
C LEU A 105 -8.25 6.44 -1.30
N GLY A 106 -7.25 6.85 -0.55
CA GLY A 106 -7.39 7.80 0.55
C GLY A 106 -7.91 9.15 0.06
N GLN A 107 -7.40 9.68 -1.03
CA GLN A 107 -7.89 10.93 -1.62
C GLN A 107 -9.32 10.79 -2.16
N GLU A 108 -9.67 9.65 -2.73
CA GLU A 108 -10.99 9.41 -3.32
C GLU A 108 -12.09 9.13 -2.27
N LEU A 109 -11.77 8.41 -1.19
CA LEU A 109 -12.75 7.79 -0.31
C LEU A 109 -12.81 8.34 1.12
N SER A 110 -11.76 9.02 1.60
CA SER A 110 -11.69 9.48 3.00
C SER A 110 -12.80 10.46 3.38
N GLY A 111 -13.30 11.24 2.43
CA GLY A 111 -14.38 12.20 2.65
C GLY A 111 -15.81 11.61 2.57
N VAL A 112 -15.96 10.37 2.11
CA VAL A 112 -17.27 9.78 1.80
C VAL A 112 -17.55 8.48 2.54
N ASN A 113 -16.52 7.81 3.06
CA ASN A 113 -16.69 6.53 3.75
C ASN A 113 -15.72 6.39 4.93
N GLU A 114 -16.27 6.35 6.14
CA GLU A 114 -15.52 6.26 7.40
C GLU A 114 -14.74 4.95 7.53
N THR A 115 -15.30 3.83 7.06
CA THR A 115 -14.64 2.52 7.11
C THR A 115 -13.37 2.51 6.25
N PHE A 116 -13.43 3.06 5.03
CA PHE A 116 -12.25 3.20 4.19
C PHE A 116 -11.23 4.16 4.79
N ARG A 117 -11.68 5.30 5.32
CA ARG A 117 -10.80 6.28 5.96
C ARG A 117 -9.99 5.64 7.08
N GLY A 118 -10.67 4.97 8.01
CA GLY A 118 -10.01 4.31 9.14
C GLY A 118 -9.05 3.21 8.68
N ARG A 119 -9.48 2.35 7.73
CA ARG A 119 -8.63 1.25 7.25
C ARG A 119 -7.38 1.75 6.52
N ILE A 120 -7.49 2.77 5.69
CA ILE A 120 -6.34 3.33 4.97
C ILE A 120 -5.36 4.02 5.93
N ASP A 121 -5.87 4.76 6.92
CA ASP A 121 -5.05 5.37 7.96
C ASP A 121 -4.27 4.34 8.77
N GLU A 122 -4.93 3.26 9.20
CA GLU A 122 -4.29 2.11 9.87
C GLU A 122 -3.15 1.52 9.00
N CYS A 123 -3.39 1.35 7.70
CA CYS A 123 -2.38 0.82 6.79
C CYS A 123 -1.16 1.74 6.68
N LEU A 124 -1.36 3.05 6.55
CA LEU A 124 -0.26 4.03 6.51
C LEU A 124 0.51 4.07 7.83
N MET A 125 -0.18 3.94 8.96
CA MET A 125 0.45 3.84 10.28
C MET A 125 1.31 2.59 10.43
N VAL A 126 0.91 1.45 9.85
CA VAL A 126 1.75 0.22 9.85
C VAL A 126 3.09 0.48 9.15
N ILE A 127 3.06 1.14 7.99
CA ILE A 127 4.29 1.50 7.26
C ILE A 127 5.15 2.45 8.10
N GLY A 128 4.53 3.51 8.64
CA GLY A 128 5.21 4.48 9.50
C GLY A 128 5.88 3.84 10.72
N ASN A 129 5.17 2.95 11.41
CA ASN A 129 5.69 2.24 12.59
C ASN A 129 6.87 1.31 12.23
N GLY A 130 6.83 0.64 11.09
CA GLY A 130 7.95 -0.17 10.61
C GLY A 130 9.21 0.68 10.40
N ILE A 131 9.07 1.82 9.73
CA ILE A 131 10.17 2.77 9.50
C ILE A 131 10.66 3.35 10.82
N ALA A 132 9.76 3.76 11.73
CA ALA A 132 10.11 4.29 13.05
C ALA A 132 10.92 3.28 13.87
N GLY A 133 10.58 1.98 13.77
CA GLY A 133 11.33 0.89 14.41
C GLY A 133 12.80 0.86 13.95
N ALA A 134 13.05 0.94 12.65
CA ALA A 134 14.40 1.00 12.10
C ALA A 134 15.14 2.28 12.50
N LEU A 135 14.47 3.43 12.51
CA LEU A 135 15.08 4.70 12.94
C LEU A 135 15.40 4.71 14.44
N LYS A 136 14.56 4.11 15.29
CA LYS A 136 14.87 3.90 16.73
C LYS A 136 16.08 2.99 16.93
N GLU A 137 16.24 2.00 16.08
CA GLU A 137 17.45 1.16 16.09
C GLU A 137 18.68 1.97 15.65
N ALA A 138 18.58 2.77 14.60
CA ALA A 138 19.65 3.66 14.16
C ALA A 138 20.10 4.61 15.28
N GLN A 139 19.16 5.19 16.03
CA GLN A 139 19.45 6.05 17.17
C GLN A 139 20.20 5.31 18.28
N ARG A 140 19.76 4.10 18.63
CA ARG A 140 20.48 3.27 19.61
C ARG A 140 21.90 2.88 19.18
N ARG A 141 22.15 2.78 17.88
CA ARG A 141 23.49 2.50 17.30
C ARG A 141 24.38 3.75 17.17
N GLY A 142 23.80 4.95 17.37
CA GLY A 142 24.52 6.23 17.15
C GLY A 142 24.55 6.66 15.67
N ASP A 143 23.79 6.02 14.79
CA ASP A 143 23.66 6.39 13.38
C ASP A 143 22.63 7.51 13.16
N LEU A 144 21.85 7.86 14.19
CA LEU A 144 20.90 8.96 14.22
C LEU A 144 21.10 9.75 15.51
N ASP A 145 21.01 11.09 15.42
CA ASP A 145 21.15 12.00 16.55
C ASP A 145 20.16 11.67 17.68
N ASP A 146 20.64 11.67 18.93
CA ASP A 146 19.83 11.38 20.12
C ASP A 146 18.67 12.38 20.32
N ASN A 147 18.77 13.60 19.79
CA ASN A 147 17.71 14.60 19.84
C ASN A 147 16.70 14.49 18.69
N ALA A 148 16.93 13.61 17.71
CA ALA A 148 15.96 13.36 16.65
C ALA A 148 14.74 12.60 17.21
N ASP A 149 13.55 12.89 16.68
CA ASP A 149 12.34 12.14 16.95
C ASP A 149 12.10 11.10 15.83
N PRO A 150 12.38 9.79 16.08
CA PRO A 150 12.25 8.77 15.05
C PRO A 150 10.82 8.59 14.55
N ASP A 151 9.81 8.79 15.39
CA ASP A 151 8.41 8.67 15.01
C ASP A 151 8.00 9.84 14.08
N ALA A 152 8.39 11.07 14.43
CA ALA A 152 8.14 12.23 13.57
C ALA A 152 8.89 12.13 12.23
N LEU A 153 10.15 11.65 12.24
CA LEU A 153 10.92 11.44 11.01
C LEU A 153 10.29 10.36 10.12
N ALA A 154 9.83 9.26 10.69
CA ALA A 154 9.15 8.21 9.95
C ALA A 154 7.90 8.75 9.24
N MET A 155 7.06 9.50 9.96
CA MET A 155 5.86 10.13 9.37
C MET A 155 6.23 11.15 8.29
N LEU A 156 7.27 11.94 8.48
CA LEU A 156 7.76 12.87 7.47
C LEU A 156 8.17 12.14 6.18
N VAL A 157 8.90 11.03 6.31
CA VAL A 157 9.37 10.24 5.16
C VAL A 157 8.20 9.58 4.44
N VAL A 158 7.24 8.98 5.16
CA VAL A 158 6.02 8.40 4.57
C VAL A 158 5.21 9.46 3.81
N ASN A 159 4.98 10.62 4.42
CA ASN A 159 4.23 11.72 3.79
C ASN A 159 4.95 12.26 2.54
N ALA A 160 6.28 12.40 2.60
CA ALA A 160 7.09 12.80 1.45
C ALA A 160 7.03 11.76 0.33
N TRP A 161 7.04 10.47 0.68
CA TRP A 161 6.89 9.36 -0.28
C TRP A 161 5.54 9.37 -0.97
N GLU A 162 4.43 9.55 -0.23
CA GLU A 162 3.09 9.65 -0.83
C GLU A 162 3.00 10.82 -1.82
N GLY A 163 3.59 11.96 -1.50
CA GLY A 163 3.72 13.10 -2.41
C GLY A 163 4.55 12.77 -3.65
N ALA A 164 5.65 12.02 -3.50
CA ALA A 164 6.50 11.57 -4.59
C ALA A 164 5.77 10.55 -5.49
N ALA A 165 5.06 9.59 -4.90
CA ALA A 165 4.27 8.59 -5.60
C ALA A 165 3.17 9.24 -6.46
N LEU A 166 2.46 10.25 -5.93
CA LEU A 166 1.50 11.03 -6.70
C LEU A 166 2.16 11.75 -7.89
N ARG A 167 3.32 12.37 -7.67
CA ARG A 167 4.03 13.10 -8.74
C ARG A 167 4.57 12.16 -9.81
N SER A 168 5.05 10.98 -9.43
CA SER A 168 5.50 9.93 -10.34
C SER A 168 4.35 9.50 -11.26
N ARG A 169 3.16 9.25 -10.71
CA ARG A 169 1.95 8.94 -11.48
C ARG A 169 1.59 10.04 -12.49
N LEU A 170 1.69 11.31 -12.10
CA LEU A 170 1.38 12.45 -12.97
C LEU A 170 2.38 12.60 -14.12
N ARG A 171 3.65 12.28 -13.88
CA ARG A 171 4.73 12.44 -14.86
C ARG A 171 5.03 11.17 -15.65
N ARG A 172 4.56 10.03 -15.14
CA ARG A 172 4.91 8.69 -15.63
C ARG A 172 6.43 8.46 -15.65
N GLY A 173 7.08 8.88 -14.54
CA GLY A 173 8.53 8.81 -14.36
C GLY A 173 8.98 9.29 -12.99
#